data_add36c8ba843b564d8900da61ce23d19
#
_entry.id   add36c8ba843b564d8900da61ce23d19
#
_cell.length_a   1.000
_cell.length_b   1.000
_cell.length_c   1.000
_cell.angle_alpha   90.00
_cell.angle_beta   90.00
_cell.angle_gamma   90.00
#
_symmetry.space_group_name_H-M   'P 1'
#
loop_
_entity.id
_entity.type
_entity.pdbx_description
1 polymer ?
#
loop_
_entity_poly.entity_id
_entity_poly.type
_entity_poly.pdbx_seq_one_letter_code
_entity_poly.pdbx_strand_id
1 'polypeptide(L)'
;MDFRAELAALMRKERIAHLATLRQGAPMASMTLYLPDEAFTAFHVHVSRLAWHTQDMAQDPNVALSIAETDDNRPDPFTLKRVSIRGIAQQLSGAQDALKNSWLKKFPEQAINFELADFSFWRIAPRDARFVAGFGRIHNLSAAELAACSNS
;
A
#
# COMPACT_ATOMS: atom_id res chain seq x y z
N MET A 1 -3.14 -2.93 -23.75
CA MET A 1 -3.94 -3.16 -22.53
C MET A 1 -4.30 -1.83 -21.91
N ASP A 2 -5.51 -1.71 -21.39
CA ASP A 2 -5.94 -0.51 -20.68
C ASP A 2 -5.08 -0.32 -19.41
N PHE A 3 -4.61 0.90 -19.19
CA PHE A 3 -3.78 1.19 -18.02
C PHE A 3 -4.48 0.86 -16.69
N ARG A 4 -5.81 0.94 -16.64
CA ARG A 4 -6.58 0.62 -15.43
C ARG A 4 -6.43 -0.85 -15.05
N ALA A 5 -6.49 -1.73 -16.03
CA ALA A 5 -6.27 -3.16 -15.82
C ALA A 5 -4.83 -3.45 -15.41
N GLU A 6 -3.86 -2.77 -16.01
CA GLU A 6 -2.45 -2.90 -15.64
C GLU A 6 -2.21 -2.45 -14.20
N LEU A 7 -2.79 -1.31 -13.80
CA LEU A 7 -2.66 -0.79 -12.44
C LEU A 7 -3.33 -1.73 -11.41
N ALA A 8 -4.53 -2.19 -11.71
CA ALA A 8 -5.23 -3.15 -10.83
C ALA A 8 -4.41 -4.43 -10.63
N ALA A 9 -3.85 -4.97 -11.71
CA ALA A 9 -3.00 -6.15 -11.66
C ALA A 9 -1.75 -5.92 -10.79
N LEU A 10 -1.09 -4.77 -10.95
CA LEU A 10 0.08 -4.40 -10.16
C LEU A 10 -0.25 -4.37 -8.67
N MET A 11 -1.31 -3.66 -8.29
CA MET A 11 -1.68 -3.48 -6.89
C MET A 11 -2.12 -4.78 -6.22
N ARG A 12 -2.76 -5.68 -6.98
CA ARG A 12 -3.20 -6.98 -6.45
C ARG A 12 -2.07 -8.00 -6.36
N LYS A 13 -1.15 -7.99 -7.32
CA LYS A 13 -0.09 -8.99 -7.43
C LYS A 13 1.05 -8.74 -6.46
N GLU A 14 1.49 -7.50 -6.33
CA GLU A 14 2.68 -7.19 -5.53
C GLU A 14 2.36 -7.33 -4.03
N ARG A 15 3.39 -7.61 -3.24
CA ARG A 15 3.27 -7.88 -1.81
C ARG A 15 3.90 -6.79 -0.95
N ILE A 16 4.87 -6.10 -1.52
CA ILE A 16 5.72 -5.15 -0.83
C ILE A 16 5.40 -3.74 -1.32
N ALA A 17 5.28 -2.81 -0.38
CA ALA A 17 5.26 -1.39 -0.64
C ALA A 17 6.36 -0.70 0.17
N HIS A 18 6.78 0.47 -0.29
CA HIS A 18 7.55 1.38 0.52
C HIS A 18 6.60 2.44 1.06
N LEU A 19 6.54 2.54 2.38
CA LEU A 19 5.67 3.45 3.10
C LEU A 19 6.46 4.68 3.49
N ALA A 20 6.04 5.82 2.94
CA ALA A 20 6.59 7.11 3.31
C ALA A 20 5.76 7.72 4.43
N THR A 21 6.42 8.17 5.48
CA THR A 21 5.82 8.80 6.65
C THR A 21 6.55 10.10 6.96
N LEU A 22 6.00 10.89 7.85
CA LEU A 22 6.65 12.09 8.37
C LEU A 22 7.12 11.82 9.79
N ARG A 23 8.44 11.81 9.97
CA ARG A 23 9.06 11.63 11.26
C ARG A 23 9.63 12.96 11.74
N GLN A 24 8.95 13.56 12.73
CA GLN A 24 9.33 14.88 13.24
C GLN A 24 9.44 15.91 12.11
N GLY A 25 8.49 15.85 11.17
CA GLY A 25 8.44 16.77 10.03
C GLY A 25 9.34 16.42 8.86
N ALA A 26 10.18 15.38 8.98
CA ALA A 26 11.08 14.96 7.90
C ALA A 26 10.58 13.64 7.27
N PRO A 27 10.75 13.48 5.96
CA PRO A 27 10.34 12.26 5.29
C PRO A 27 11.10 11.03 5.78
N MET A 28 10.39 9.93 5.96
CA MET A 28 10.94 8.61 6.30
C MET A 28 10.32 7.57 5.37
N ALA A 29 11.10 6.61 4.91
CA ALA A 29 10.64 5.53 4.06
C ALA A 29 10.95 4.18 4.71
N SER A 30 9.96 3.28 4.71
CA SER A 30 10.07 1.95 5.32
C SER A 30 9.45 0.91 4.41
N MET A 31 10.02 -0.28 4.36
CA MET A 31 9.40 -1.41 3.67
C MET A 31 8.25 -1.95 4.51
N THR A 32 7.13 -2.27 3.87
CA THR A 32 5.99 -2.91 4.51
C THR A 32 5.29 -3.88 3.56
N LEU A 33 4.54 -4.82 4.12
CA LEU A 33 3.55 -5.58 3.37
C LEU A 33 2.28 -4.75 3.29
N TYR A 34 1.46 -4.98 2.29
CA TYR A 34 0.19 -4.29 2.15
C TYR A 34 -0.89 -5.19 1.55
N LEU A 35 -2.13 -4.86 1.81
CA LEU A 35 -3.29 -5.52 1.21
C LEU A 35 -4.32 -4.46 0.81
N PRO A 36 -4.61 -4.31 -0.49
CA PRO A 36 -5.70 -3.44 -0.90
C PRO A 36 -7.04 -4.12 -0.62
N ASP A 37 -8.08 -3.33 -0.35
CA ASP A 37 -9.43 -3.86 -0.38
C ASP A 37 -9.86 -4.07 -1.85
N GLU A 38 -10.99 -4.78 -2.05
CA GLU A 38 -11.44 -5.11 -3.39
C GLU A 38 -11.74 -3.88 -4.26
N ALA A 39 -12.18 -2.79 -3.63
CA ALA A 39 -12.58 -1.57 -4.31
C ALA A 39 -11.47 -0.52 -4.45
N PHE A 40 -10.27 -0.80 -3.98
CA PHE A 40 -9.14 0.13 -3.92
C PHE A 40 -9.45 1.44 -3.19
N THR A 41 -10.34 1.37 -2.19
CA THR A 41 -10.65 2.51 -1.32
C THR A 41 -9.79 2.54 -0.07
N ALA A 42 -9.09 1.45 0.19
CA ALA A 42 -8.20 1.32 1.35
C ALA A 42 -7.03 0.40 1.01
N PHE A 43 -5.87 0.75 1.54
CA PHE A 43 -4.69 -0.11 1.53
C PHE A 43 -4.34 -0.39 3.00
N HIS A 44 -4.42 -1.66 3.40
CA HIS A 44 -4.20 -2.04 4.79
C HIS A 44 -2.76 -2.47 5.00
N VAL A 45 -2.24 -2.14 6.17
CA VAL A 45 -0.94 -2.62 6.67
C VAL A 45 -1.14 -3.19 8.06
N HIS A 46 -0.35 -4.20 8.42
CA HIS A 46 -0.38 -4.82 9.75
C HIS A 46 1.01 -4.63 10.35
N VAL A 47 1.10 -3.78 11.37
CA VAL A 47 2.38 -3.23 11.82
C VAL A 47 2.49 -3.22 13.34
N SER A 48 3.74 -3.33 13.80
CA SER A 48 4.07 -3.26 15.21
C SER A 48 4.02 -1.82 15.72
N ARG A 49 3.47 -1.64 16.91
CA ARG A 49 3.51 -0.38 17.65
C ARG A 49 4.95 0.13 17.85
N LEU A 50 5.93 -0.77 17.89
CA LEU A 50 7.34 -0.44 18.13
C LEU A 50 8.06 0.07 16.87
N ALA A 51 7.48 -0.13 15.69
CA ALA A 51 8.08 0.33 14.44
C ALA A 51 7.99 1.85 14.31
N TRP A 52 9.03 2.45 13.72
CA TRP A 52 9.06 3.90 13.51
C TRP A 52 7.90 4.37 12.63
N HIS A 53 7.59 3.65 11.57
CA HIS A 53 6.49 4.06 10.68
C HIS A 53 5.14 4.08 11.42
N THR A 54 4.92 3.19 12.38
CA THR A 54 3.70 3.18 13.18
C THR A 54 3.63 4.40 14.10
N GLN A 55 4.75 4.72 14.76
CA GLN A 55 4.86 5.91 15.60
C GLN A 55 4.64 7.18 14.77
N ASP A 56 5.21 7.21 13.57
CA ASP A 56 5.06 8.34 12.65
C ASP A 56 3.60 8.55 12.26
N MET A 57 2.90 7.47 11.86
CA MET A 57 1.49 7.55 11.48
C MET A 57 0.59 8.02 12.63
N ALA A 58 0.94 7.68 13.86
CA ALA A 58 0.21 8.15 15.04
C ALA A 58 0.40 9.66 15.28
N GLN A 59 1.53 10.22 14.89
CA GLN A 59 1.84 11.64 15.02
C GLN A 59 1.33 12.47 13.85
N ASP A 60 1.45 11.94 12.63
CA ASP A 60 1.03 12.61 11.40
C ASP A 60 0.45 11.55 10.45
N PRO A 61 -0.85 11.63 10.13
CA PRO A 61 -1.51 10.60 9.32
C PRO A 61 -1.21 10.72 7.82
N ASN A 62 -0.53 11.76 7.37
CA ASN A 62 -0.18 11.92 5.97
C ASN A 62 0.91 10.92 5.58
N VAL A 63 0.62 10.06 4.62
CA VAL A 63 1.51 8.99 4.18
C VAL A 63 1.48 8.84 2.66
N ALA A 64 2.43 8.09 2.14
CA ALA A 64 2.40 7.63 0.76
C ALA A 64 2.90 6.19 0.68
N LEU A 65 2.35 5.44 -0.28
CA LEU A 65 2.81 4.11 -0.63
C LEU A 65 3.43 4.15 -2.02
N SER A 66 4.58 3.50 -2.18
CA SER A 66 5.18 3.24 -3.49
C SER A 66 5.17 1.74 -3.74
N ILE A 67 4.52 1.33 -4.83
CA ILE A 67 4.41 -0.08 -5.24
C ILE A 67 4.99 -0.19 -6.64
N ALA A 68 5.95 -1.09 -6.83
CA ALA A 68 6.57 -1.31 -8.13
C ALA A 68 6.57 -2.79 -8.48
N GLU A 69 6.59 -3.09 -9.78
CA GLU A 69 6.89 -4.44 -10.23
C GLU A 69 8.20 -4.91 -9.62
N THR A 70 8.28 -6.19 -9.30
CA THR A 70 9.52 -6.80 -8.83
C THR A 70 10.59 -6.66 -9.92
N ASP A 71 11.77 -6.22 -9.53
CA ASP A 71 12.91 -6.10 -10.44
C ASP A 71 13.28 -7.49 -10.98
N ASP A 72 13.23 -7.65 -12.29
CA ASP A 72 13.53 -8.90 -13.00
C ASP A 72 14.85 -8.81 -13.78
N ASN A 73 15.68 -7.82 -13.47
CA ASN A 73 16.95 -7.54 -14.13
C ASN A 73 16.82 -7.21 -15.63
N ARG A 74 15.65 -6.66 -16.02
CA ARG A 74 15.52 -6.16 -17.40
C ARG A 74 16.52 -5.05 -17.66
N PRO A 75 16.95 -4.84 -18.93
CA PRO A 75 18.00 -3.85 -19.25
C PRO A 75 17.69 -2.44 -18.75
N ASP A 76 16.43 -2.01 -18.87
CA ASP A 76 16.03 -0.68 -18.40
C ASP A 76 15.00 -0.79 -17.26
N PRO A 77 15.42 -0.56 -15.99
CA PRO A 77 14.51 -0.63 -14.85
C PRO A 77 13.40 0.43 -14.89
N PHE A 78 13.57 1.52 -15.64
CA PHE A 78 12.52 2.54 -15.76
C PHE A 78 11.30 2.06 -16.54
N THR A 79 11.37 0.90 -17.17
CA THR A 79 10.18 0.27 -17.80
C THR A 79 9.33 -0.51 -16.81
N LEU A 80 9.78 -0.71 -15.56
CA LEU A 80 8.96 -1.33 -14.52
C LEU A 80 7.75 -0.44 -14.22
N LYS A 81 6.57 -1.07 -14.16
CA LYS A 81 5.35 -0.38 -13.76
C LYS A 81 5.43 -0.03 -12.28
N ARG A 82 4.95 1.15 -11.93
CA ARG A 82 4.99 1.61 -10.54
C ARG A 82 3.91 2.63 -10.27
N VAL A 83 3.43 2.65 -9.03
CA VAL A 83 2.43 3.63 -8.58
C VAL A 83 2.85 4.22 -7.25
N SER A 84 2.68 5.53 -7.12
CA SER A 84 2.79 6.25 -5.85
C SER A 84 1.38 6.68 -5.44
N ILE A 85 0.98 6.31 -4.23
CA ILE A 85 -0.37 6.59 -3.70
C ILE A 85 -0.19 7.44 -2.45
N ARG A 86 -0.72 8.67 -2.45
CA ARG A 86 -0.77 9.49 -1.25
C ARG A 86 -2.09 9.25 -0.54
N GLY A 87 -2.06 9.23 0.78
CA GLY A 87 -3.26 8.94 1.55
C GLY A 87 -3.16 9.34 3.01
N ILE A 88 -4.21 8.97 3.74
CA ILE A 88 -4.37 9.26 5.16
C ILE A 88 -4.43 7.93 5.91
N ALA A 89 -3.57 7.78 6.91
CA ALA A 89 -3.49 6.58 7.74
C ALA A 89 -4.41 6.70 8.95
N GLN A 90 -5.09 5.59 9.28
CA GLN A 90 -5.96 5.50 10.44
C GLN A 90 -5.78 4.13 11.08
N GLN A 91 -5.51 4.10 12.38
CA GLN A 91 -5.47 2.85 13.13
C GLN A 91 -6.89 2.28 13.23
N LEU A 92 -7.03 0.99 12.94
CA LEU A 92 -8.29 0.28 13.13
C LEU A 92 -8.35 -0.27 14.56
N SER A 93 -9.54 -0.27 15.14
CA SER A 93 -9.79 -0.79 16.50
C SER A 93 -10.82 -1.90 16.46
N GLY A 94 -10.81 -2.72 17.52
CA GLY A 94 -11.73 -3.84 17.63
C GLY A 94 -11.31 -5.05 16.80
N ALA A 95 -12.17 -6.05 16.77
CA ALA A 95 -11.91 -7.27 16.01
C ALA A 95 -11.99 -7.00 14.51
N GLN A 96 -10.97 -7.47 13.78
CA GLN A 96 -10.85 -7.32 12.33
C GLN A 96 -10.77 -8.70 11.67
N ASP A 97 -11.72 -9.58 11.98
CA ASP A 97 -11.64 -10.99 11.59
C ASP A 97 -11.63 -11.20 10.08
N ALA A 98 -12.48 -10.48 9.35
CA ALA A 98 -12.53 -10.57 7.89
C ALA A 98 -11.22 -10.09 7.26
N LEU A 99 -10.68 -8.97 7.74
CA LEU A 99 -9.42 -8.42 7.27
C LEU A 99 -8.26 -9.35 7.61
N LYS A 100 -8.23 -9.91 8.82
CA LYS A 100 -7.24 -10.91 9.23
C LYS A 100 -7.26 -12.11 8.31
N ASN A 101 -8.44 -12.64 7.98
CA ASN A 101 -8.57 -13.79 7.08
C ASN A 101 -8.03 -13.46 5.68
N SER A 102 -8.36 -12.30 5.15
CA SER A 102 -7.85 -11.85 3.84
C SER A 102 -6.33 -11.64 3.86
N TRP A 103 -5.83 -11.06 4.94
CA TRP A 103 -4.39 -10.85 5.14
C TRP A 103 -3.63 -12.17 5.15
N LEU A 104 -4.10 -13.15 5.93
CA LEU A 104 -3.44 -14.45 6.05
C LEU A 104 -3.55 -15.28 4.77
N LYS A 105 -4.56 -15.03 3.94
CA LYS A 105 -4.66 -15.67 2.63
C LYS A 105 -3.52 -15.21 1.71
N LYS A 106 -3.18 -13.93 1.77
CA LYS A 106 -2.07 -13.36 0.99
C LYS A 106 -0.71 -13.63 1.66
N PHE A 107 -0.67 -13.58 2.99
CA PHE A 107 0.57 -13.66 3.78
C PHE A 107 0.46 -14.73 4.88
N PRO A 108 0.40 -16.04 4.52
CA PRO A 108 0.24 -17.10 5.52
C PRO A 108 1.39 -17.16 6.53
N GLU A 109 2.59 -16.72 6.15
CA GLU A 109 3.77 -16.70 7.02
C GLU A 109 3.65 -15.67 8.14
N GLN A 110 2.66 -14.78 8.10
CA GLN A 110 2.52 -13.70 9.07
C GLN A 110 1.57 -14.04 10.23
N ALA A 111 1.12 -15.30 10.34
CA ALA A 111 0.17 -15.72 11.37
C ALA A 111 0.67 -15.44 12.79
N ILE A 112 1.97 -15.60 13.05
CA ILE A 112 2.58 -15.37 14.37
C ILE A 112 2.38 -13.93 14.85
N ASN A 113 2.33 -12.96 13.95
CA ASN A 113 2.20 -11.56 14.33
C ASN A 113 0.84 -11.25 14.97
N PHE A 114 -0.18 -12.07 14.72
CA PHE A 114 -1.49 -11.91 15.35
C PHE A 114 -1.54 -12.40 16.79
N GLU A 115 -0.53 -13.13 17.22
CA GLU A 115 -0.37 -13.56 18.61
C GLU A 115 0.39 -12.53 19.44
N LEU A 116 0.97 -11.51 18.78
CA LEU A 116 1.73 -10.44 19.43
C LEU A 116 0.81 -9.23 19.71
N ALA A 117 0.80 -8.80 20.96
CA ALA A 117 -0.10 -7.73 21.42
C ALA A 117 0.21 -6.35 20.82
N ASP A 118 1.39 -6.19 20.25
CA ASP A 118 1.86 -4.89 19.73
C ASP A 118 1.57 -4.67 18.25
N PHE A 119 0.97 -5.64 17.54
CA PHE A 119 0.58 -5.48 16.13
C PHE A 119 -0.87 -5.04 16.01
N SER A 120 -1.13 -4.17 15.06
CA SER A 120 -2.47 -3.73 14.70
C SER A 120 -2.59 -3.41 13.22
N PHE A 121 -3.82 -3.45 12.72
CA PHE A 121 -4.12 -3.00 11.38
C PHE A 121 -4.26 -1.49 11.32
N TRP A 122 -3.71 -0.93 10.27
CA TRP A 122 -3.93 0.45 9.86
C TRP A 122 -4.52 0.49 8.47
N ARG A 123 -5.40 1.44 8.26
CA ARG A 123 -6.03 1.69 6.97
C ARG A 123 -5.44 2.94 6.36
N ILE A 124 -4.98 2.85 5.12
CA ILE A 124 -4.55 4.01 4.36
C ILE A 124 -5.62 4.29 3.30
N ALA A 125 -6.32 5.41 3.45
CA ALA A 125 -7.33 5.86 2.49
C ALA A 125 -6.66 6.72 1.43
N PRO A 126 -6.65 6.32 0.16
CA PRO A 126 -6.04 7.08 -0.91
C PRO A 126 -6.65 8.45 -1.08
N ARG A 127 -5.80 9.45 -1.35
CA ARG A 127 -6.19 10.79 -1.77
C ARG A 127 -5.99 10.98 -3.26
N ASP A 128 -4.85 10.55 -3.76
CA ASP A 128 -4.51 10.57 -5.19
C ASP A 128 -3.40 9.56 -5.48
N ALA A 129 -3.15 9.33 -6.76
CA ALA A 129 -2.11 8.42 -7.18
C ALA A 129 -1.47 8.88 -8.50
N ARG A 130 -0.21 8.47 -8.69
CA ARG A 130 0.52 8.66 -9.95
C ARG A 130 1.02 7.30 -10.41
N PHE A 131 0.48 6.83 -11.52
CA PHE A 131 0.83 5.55 -12.12
C PHE A 131 1.75 5.77 -13.32
N VAL A 132 2.89 5.08 -13.34
CA VAL A 132 3.81 5.03 -14.48
C VAL A 132 3.75 3.62 -15.03
N ALA A 133 3.12 3.48 -16.18
CA ALA A 133 2.88 2.18 -16.83
C ALA A 133 4.04 1.75 -17.75
N GLY A 134 5.14 2.48 -17.72
CA GLY A 134 6.30 2.29 -18.54
C GLY A 134 6.73 3.63 -19.14
N PHE A 135 7.70 3.60 -20.04
CA PHE A 135 8.26 4.82 -20.58
C PHE A 135 7.21 5.70 -21.26
N GLY A 136 7.06 6.95 -20.79
CA GLY A 136 6.15 7.93 -21.37
C GLY A 136 4.67 7.72 -21.08
N ARG A 137 4.30 6.68 -20.32
CA ARG A 137 2.90 6.37 -20.02
C ARG A 137 2.62 6.71 -18.55
N ILE A 138 2.26 7.96 -18.30
CA ILE A 138 2.05 8.50 -16.95
C ILE A 138 0.58 8.89 -16.79
N HIS A 139 -0.04 8.45 -15.68
CA HIS A 139 -1.44 8.72 -15.37
C HIS A 139 -1.55 9.24 -13.94
N ASN A 140 -2.17 10.41 -13.80
CA ASN A 140 -2.50 10.97 -12.48
C ASN A 140 -3.97 10.64 -12.20
N LEU A 141 -4.25 10.09 -11.02
CA LEU A 141 -5.58 9.62 -10.66
C LEU A 141 -6.03 10.29 -9.35
N SER A 142 -7.30 10.71 -9.33
CA SER A 142 -7.98 11.03 -8.08
C SER A 142 -8.27 9.74 -7.29
N ALA A 143 -8.69 9.88 -6.04
CA ALA A 143 -9.13 8.73 -5.25
C ALA A 143 -10.26 7.97 -5.95
N ALA A 144 -11.23 8.68 -6.54
CA ALA A 144 -12.34 8.08 -7.27
C ALA A 144 -11.88 7.33 -8.53
N GLU A 145 -10.94 7.90 -9.27
CA GLU A 145 -10.39 7.26 -10.46
C GLU A 145 -9.58 6.02 -10.11
N LEU A 146 -8.83 6.05 -9.00
CA LEU A 146 -8.12 4.89 -8.49
C LEU A 146 -9.10 3.77 -8.10
N ALA A 147 -10.16 4.11 -7.36
CA ALA A 147 -11.19 3.15 -6.98
C ALA A 147 -11.87 2.54 -8.20
N ALA A 148 -12.11 3.31 -9.24
CA ALA A 148 -12.73 2.84 -10.48
C ALA A 148 -11.88 1.76 -11.19
N CYS A 149 -10.56 1.72 -10.94
CA CYS A 149 -9.69 0.67 -11.49
C CYS A 149 -10.05 -0.73 -10.98
N SER A 150 -10.78 -0.82 -9.87
CA SER A 150 -11.19 -2.11 -9.28
C SER A 150 -12.11 -2.91 -10.18
N ASN A 151 -12.79 -2.24 -11.11
CA ASN A 151 -13.70 -2.87 -12.07
C ASN A 151 -12.98 -3.37 -13.34
N SER A 152 -11.67 -3.24 -13.38
CA SER A 152 -10.88 -3.59 -14.57
C SER A 152 -10.27 -4.99 -14.47
#